data_19f5f7ffcf230d114f5f927377005249
#
_entry.id   19f5f7ffcf230d114f5f927377005249
#
_cell.length_a   1.000
_cell.length_b   1.000
_cell.length_c   1.000
_cell.angle_alpha   90.00
_cell.angle_beta   90.00
_cell.angle_gamma   90.00
#
_symmetry.space_group_name_H-M   'P 1'
#
loop_
_entity.id
_entity.type
_entity.pdbx_description
1 polymer ?
#
loop_
_entity_poly.entity_id
_entity_poly.type
_entity_poly.pdbx_seq_one_letter_code
_entity_poly.pdbx_strand_id
1 'polypeptide(L)'
;MQSQSNDAQGVTQVKPESGAIIERSGARWILLLLCCILHAINFADRANLGIAIPSLRSEFHMTGAQLGQMGSLFFLGYFIFQIPAGWAVSKWGVRGFISGTMVAFSAFTALIGTAVSGGMVKWFRVGLGICEAPTVVASNGSIKTWFPAKERGTALGCLTGATTLAVGLTPIFASWILKDLGWRYIFFIFAIPGVILSGFWYWFVRRYPRESKYVNQKELDYIATAVPTRGQRTAAIGALGWFDKFLRAKPVAFLEENRKIFASRNIWGVFLVYLFIQIIFYGVSFWVPSYLRDAKHFSIMQSGALAAVPWLGGVVGNFFGGWISDNFLFGRRKPMMLIAGLGTAFGMWSILAATSTGGLTVALFVTGIFANIGWTSYFGFPMAFTTAKTYPVAISVMIMGGNIGAFISPWTLGWLLDSYKNNYDVIFIFMGLAAILSLICALAFLDEPVNMPSSKAGA
;
A
#
# COMPACT_ATOMS: atom_id res chain seq x y z
N MET A 1 -39.49 -59.67 58.40
CA MET A 1 -38.21 -59.04 58.58
C MET A 1 -37.91 -58.27 57.32
N GLN A 2 -37.98 -56.98 57.44
CA GLN A 2 -37.52 -55.86 56.69
C GLN A 2 -37.61 -55.90 55.14
N SER A 3 -38.67 -55.23 54.69
CA SER A 3 -38.85 -54.68 53.37
C SER A 3 -38.06 -53.36 53.21
N GLN A 4 -37.28 -53.19 52.17
CA GLN A 4 -36.77 -51.89 51.76
C GLN A 4 -37.52 -51.48 50.53
N SER A 5 -38.18 -50.35 50.61
CA SER A 5 -38.85 -49.64 49.56
C SER A 5 -37.83 -48.94 48.68
N ASN A 6 -37.88 -49.17 47.37
CA ASN A 6 -37.18 -48.42 46.34
C ASN A 6 -38.01 -47.19 45.90
N ASP A 7 -37.63 -46.04 46.38
CA ASP A 7 -38.08 -44.77 45.78
C ASP A 7 -37.26 -44.46 44.53
N ALA A 8 -37.82 -44.71 43.38
CA ALA A 8 -37.29 -44.27 42.10
C ALA A 8 -37.60 -42.78 41.95
N GLN A 9 -36.59 -41.94 42.23
CA GLN A 9 -36.63 -40.50 41.89
C GLN A 9 -36.58 -40.33 40.37
N GLY A 10 -37.68 -39.75 39.85
CA GLY A 10 -37.79 -39.38 38.44
C GLY A 10 -36.75 -38.30 38.07
N VAL A 11 -35.72 -38.70 37.35
CA VAL A 11 -34.82 -37.78 36.65
C VAL A 11 -35.59 -37.18 35.49
N THR A 12 -36.11 -35.97 35.70
CA THR A 12 -36.67 -35.14 34.61
C THR A 12 -35.52 -34.81 33.68
N GLN A 13 -35.47 -35.47 32.53
CA GLN A 13 -34.63 -35.08 31.43
C GLN A 13 -35.04 -33.68 30.98
N VAL A 14 -34.26 -32.67 31.37
CA VAL A 14 -34.31 -31.33 30.78
C VAL A 14 -33.89 -31.49 29.30
N LYS A 15 -34.86 -31.41 28.39
CA LYS A 15 -34.59 -31.26 26.98
C LYS A 15 -33.63 -30.08 26.81
N PRO A 16 -32.51 -30.23 26.10
CA PRO A 16 -31.70 -29.07 25.75
C PRO A 16 -32.57 -28.14 24.92
N GLU A 17 -32.82 -26.94 25.43
CA GLU A 17 -33.36 -25.86 24.60
C GLU A 17 -32.55 -25.82 23.32
N SER A 18 -33.22 -25.82 22.19
CA SER A 18 -32.62 -25.63 20.87
C SER A 18 -32.01 -24.24 20.84
N GLY A 19 -30.81 -24.11 21.43
CA GLY A 19 -30.04 -22.89 21.37
C GLY A 19 -29.78 -22.59 19.90
N ALA A 20 -30.48 -21.59 19.36
CA ALA A 20 -30.17 -21.05 18.09
C ALA A 20 -28.65 -20.89 18.01
N ILE A 21 -28.01 -21.50 17.03
CA ILE A 21 -26.55 -21.36 16.80
C ILE A 21 -26.32 -19.88 16.52
N ILE A 22 -26.03 -19.09 17.54
CA ILE A 22 -25.72 -17.68 17.38
C ILE A 22 -24.42 -17.62 16.59
N GLU A 23 -24.50 -17.33 15.30
CA GLU A 23 -23.31 -17.15 14.46
C GLU A 23 -22.53 -15.90 14.89
N ARG A 24 -21.25 -15.81 14.49
CA ARG A 24 -20.44 -14.61 14.68
C ARG A 24 -21.07 -13.46 13.92
N SER A 25 -21.10 -12.27 14.49
CA SER A 25 -21.75 -11.10 13.88
C SER A 25 -21.08 -10.66 12.57
N GLY A 26 -19.82 -11.02 12.32
CA GLY A 26 -19.09 -10.63 11.12
C GLY A 26 -18.77 -9.14 11.02
N ALA A 27 -18.99 -8.36 12.07
CA ALA A 27 -18.82 -6.91 12.09
C ALA A 27 -17.40 -6.47 11.71
N ARG A 28 -16.36 -7.29 11.98
CA ARG A 28 -14.99 -7.03 11.55
C ARG A 28 -14.83 -6.90 10.02
N TRP A 29 -15.62 -7.64 9.24
CA TRP A 29 -15.58 -7.58 7.79
C TRP A 29 -16.17 -6.28 7.25
N ILE A 30 -17.19 -5.73 7.93
CA ILE A 30 -17.74 -4.39 7.62
C ILE A 30 -16.68 -3.33 7.90
N LEU A 31 -15.97 -3.41 9.04
CA LEU A 31 -14.84 -2.53 9.32
C LEU A 31 -13.77 -2.62 8.22
N LEU A 32 -13.41 -3.84 7.79
CA LEU A 32 -12.44 -4.04 6.72
C LEU A 32 -12.89 -3.39 5.42
N LEU A 33 -14.16 -3.57 5.04
CA LEU A 33 -14.74 -2.93 3.86
C LEU A 33 -14.61 -1.39 3.94
N LEU A 34 -14.94 -0.79 5.08
CA LEU A 34 -14.78 0.66 5.27
C LEU A 34 -13.32 1.10 5.18
N CYS A 35 -12.37 0.32 5.73
CA CYS A 35 -10.94 0.57 5.59
C CYS A 35 -10.48 0.45 4.12
N CYS A 36 -10.97 -0.56 3.39
CA CYS A 36 -10.66 -0.74 1.97
C CYS A 36 -11.18 0.42 1.12
N ILE A 37 -12.41 0.88 1.35
CA ILE A 37 -12.99 2.04 0.66
C ILE A 37 -12.19 3.31 0.99
N LEU A 38 -11.81 3.52 2.25
CA LEU A 38 -10.99 4.66 2.67
C LEU A 38 -9.65 4.68 1.94
N HIS A 39 -8.96 3.53 1.88
CA HIS A 39 -7.70 3.41 1.14
C HIS A 39 -7.89 3.62 -0.35
N ALA A 40 -8.97 3.10 -0.93
CA ALA A 40 -9.31 3.30 -2.33
C ALA A 40 -9.48 4.80 -2.66
N ILE A 41 -10.22 5.54 -1.83
CA ILE A 41 -10.40 7.00 -1.99
C ILE A 41 -9.06 7.72 -1.92
N ASN A 42 -8.25 7.48 -0.88
CA ASN A 42 -6.96 8.16 -0.73
C ASN A 42 -6.03 7.92 -1.92
N PHE A 43 -5.95 6.69 -2.40
CA PHE A 43 -5.07 6.38 -3.54
C PHE A 43 -5.65 6.87 -4.88
N ALA A 44 -6.96 6.95 -5.01
CA ALA A 44 -7.63 7.61 -6.13
C ALA A 44 -7.30 9.12 -6.16
N ASP A 45 -7.33 9.81 -5.01
CA ASP A 45 -6.98 11.23 -4.89
C ASP A 45 -5.50 11.53 -5.21
N ARG A 46 -4.63 10.53 -5.10
CA ARG A 46 -3.23 10.64 -5.55
C ARG A 46 -3.09 10.44 -7.05
N ALA A 47 -3.86 9.52 -7.62
CA ALA A 47 -3.77 9.14 -9.03
C ALA A 47 -4.55 10.10 -9.97
N ASN A 48 -5.65 10.72 -9.51
CA ASN A 48 -6.52 11.58 -10.33
C ASN A 48 -5.78 12.80 -10.89
N LEU A 49 -4.81 13.35 -10.15
CA LEU A 49 -4.02 14.50 -10.60
C LEU A 49 -3.26 14.21 -11.88
N GLY A 50 -2.70 12.99 -12.05
CA GLY A 50 -1.97 12.60 -13.25
C GLY A 50 -2.78 12.77 -14.55
N ILE A 51 -4.09 12.51 -14.49
CA ILE A 51 -5.02 12.68 -15.62
C ILE A 51 -5.30 14.16 -15.90
N ALA A 52 -5.31 15.01 -14.88
CA ALA A 52 -5.57 16.44 -15.00
C ALA A 52 -4.35 17.25 -15.49
N ILE A 53 -3.11 16.72 -15.42
CA ILE A 53 -1.86 17.42 -15.72
C ILE A 53 -1.86 18.12 -17.09
N PRO A 54 -2.24 17.47 -18.21
CA PRO A 54 -2.22 18.15 -19.50
C PRO A 54 -3.15 19.37 -19.55
N SER A 55 -4.30 19.28 -18.88
CA SER A 55 -5.26 20.39 -18.80
C SER A 55 -4.77 21.52 -17.88
N LEU A 56 -4.15 21.18 -16.75
CA LEU A 56 -3.52 22.16 -15.85
C LEU A 56 -2.33 22.86 -16.51
N ARG A 57 -1.54 22.12 -17.30
CA ARG A 57 -0.42 22.68 -18.09
C ARG A 57 -0.93 23.73 -19.07
N SER A 58 -1.96 23.43 -19.85
CA SER A 58 -2.51 24.34 -20.85
C SER A 58 -3.20 25.56 -20.23
N GLU A 59 -3.95 25.39 -19.14
CA GLU A 59 -4.71 26.47 -18.53
C GLU A 59 -3.85 27.44 -17.71
N PHE A 60 -2.89 26.90 -16.93
CA PHE A 60 -2.04 27.73 -16.05
C PHE A 60 -0.65 27.98 -16.62
N HIS A 61 -0.37 27.58 -17.87
CA HIS A 61 0.94 27.74 -18.54
C HIS A 61 2.14 27.27 -17.70
N MET A 62 1.99 26.12 -17.05
CA MET A 62 2.95 25.61 -16.08
C MET A 62 4.06 24.79 -16.75
N THR A 63 5.28 24.91 -16.21
CA THR A 63 6.39 24.04 -16.58
C THR A 63 6.22 22.63 -16.01
N GLY A 64 6.96 21.66 -16.54
CA GLY A 64 6.97 20.28 -16.04
C GLY A 64 7.38 20.21 -14.56
N ALA A 65 8.39 20.98 -14.16
CA ALA A 65 8.83 21.08 -12.76
C ALA A 65 7.71 21.61 -11.85
N GLN A 66 6.98 22.62 -12.28
CA GLN A 66 5.87 23.19 -11.51
C GLN A 66 4.69 22.21 -11.35
N LEU A 67 4.40 21.44 -12.40
CA LEU A 67 3.40 20.36 -12.36
C LEU A 67 3.85 19.22 -11.44
N GLY A 68 5.11 18.81 -11.54
CA GLY A 68 5.70 17.79 -10.66
C GLY A 68 5.66 18.21 -9.19
N GLN A 69 5.89 19.50 -8.89
CA GLN A 69 5.73 20.03 -7.53
C GLN A 69 4.33 19.81 -6.95
N MET A 70 3.26 19.86 -7.77
CA MET A 70 1.90 19.58 -7.27
C MET A 70 1.77 18.16 -6.72
N GLY A 71 2.39 17.18 -7.37
CA GLY A 71 2.45 15.81 -6.88
C GLY A 71 3.32 15.68 -5.62
N SER A 72 4.51 16.25 -5.65
CA SER A 72 5.50 16.17 -4.57
C SER A 72 5.06 16.84 -3.27
N LEU A 73 4.44 18.01 -3.35
CA LEU A 73 4.00 18.77 -2.17
C LEU A 73 2.91 18.05 -1.37
N PHE A 74 2.12 17.21 -1.99
CA PHE A 74 1.23 16.31 -1.26
C PHE A 74 2.02 15.42 -0.29
N PHE A 75 3.11 14.79 -0.77
CA PHE A 75 3.93 13.90 0.04
C PHE A 75 4.69 14.65 1.13
N LEU A 76 5.05 15.91 0.92
CA LEU A 76 5.63 16.75 1.95
C LEU A 76 4.66 16.95 3.11
N GLY A 77 3.43 17.36 2.84
CA GLY A 77 2.38 17.50 3.84
C GLY A 77 2.10 16.19 4.57
N TYR A 78 1.98 15.10 3.82
CA TYR A 78 1.74 13.76 4.33
C TYR A 78 2.88 13.30 5.28
N PHE A 79 4.13 13.46 4.86
CA PHE A 79 5.31 13.04 5.62
C PHE A 79 5.46 13.83 6.94
N ILE A 80 5.38 15.15 6.88
CA ILE A 80 5.51 16.01 8.07
C ILE A 80 4.45 15.68 9.11
N PHE A 81 3.22 15.42 8.66
CA PHE A 81 2.09 15.18 9.54
C PHE A 81 1.92 13.72 9.98
N GLN A 82 2.68 12.78 9.44
CA GLN A 82 2.53 11.35 9.74
C GLN A 82 2.77 11.01 11.21
N ILE A 83 3.78 11.61 11.84
CA ILE A 83 4.08 11.43 13.27
C ILE A 83 3.03 12.12 14.15
N PRO A 84 2.71 13.41 13.97
CA PRO A 84 1.62 14.08 14.68
C PRO A 84 0.27 13.35 14.52
N ALA A 85 -0.02 12.81 13.33
CA ALA A 85 -1.23 12.06 13.06
C ALA A 85 -1.33 10.78 13.91
N GLY A 86 -0.25 10.03 14.05
CA GLY A 86 -0.19 8.85 14.91
C GLY A 86 -0.49 9.18 16.37
N TRP A 87 0.07 10.28 16.89
CA TRP A 87 -0.24 10.79 18.22
C TRP A 87 -1.71 11.22 18.35
N ALA A 88 -2.24 11.95 17.37
CA ALA A 88 -3.61 12.42 17.36
C ALA A 88 -4.62 11.25 17.35
N VAL A 89 -4.40 10.23 16.52
CA VAL A 89 -5.21 8.99 16.50
C VAL A 89 -5.18 8.28 17.85
N SER A 90 -4.02 8.22 18.51
CA SER A 90 -3.90 7.57 19.82
C SER A 90 -4.63 8.34 20.92
N LYS A 91 -4.62 9.68 20.88
CA LYS A 91 -5.23 10.57 21.87
C LYS A 91 -6.74 10.70 21.65
N TRP A 92 -7.18 11.01 20.44
CA TRP A 92 -8.59 11.33 20.14
C TRP A 92 -9.39 10.13 19.62
N GLY A 93 -8.70 9.01 19.35
CA GLY A 93 -9.34 7.79 18.84
C GLY A 93 -9.66 7.84 17.36
N VAL A 94 -10.12 6.69 16.84
CA VAL A 94 -10.32 6.51 15.39
C VAL A 94 -11.67 7.02 14.88
N ARG A 95 -12.69 7.12 15.75
CA ARG A 95 -14.07 7.42 15.33
C ARG A 95 -14.23 8.85 14.80
N GLY A 96 -14.24 9.82 15.72
CA GLY A 96 -14.51 11.23 15.37
C GLY A 96 -13.35 11.88 14.64
N PHE A 97 -12.11 11.60 15.07
CA PHE A 97 -10.93 12.20 14.47
C PHE A 97 -10.77 11.79 12.98
N ILE A 98 -10.91 10.50 12.66
CA ILE A 98 -10.78 10.04 11.26
C ILE A 98 -11.97 10.50 10.41
N SER A 99 -13.21 10.51 10.93
CA SER A 99 -14.33 11.12 10.22
C SER A 99 -14.07 12.59 9.89
N GLY A 100 -13.55 13.36 10.85
CA GLY A 100 -13.19 14.77 10.62
C GLY A 100 -12.09 14.92 9.56
N THR A 101 -11.06 14.09 9.59
CA THR A 101 -10.01 14.13 8.56
C THR A 101 -10.51 13.71 7.18
N MET A 102 -11.49 12.77 7.09
CA MET A 102 -12.15 12.42 5.82
C MET A 102 -12.89 13.62 5.23
N VAL A 103 -13.67 14.35 6.01
CA VAL A 103 -14.33 15.57 5.55
C VAL A 103 -13.30 16.60 5.11
N ALA A 104 -12.22 16.78 5.89
CA ALA A 104 -11.18 17.76 5.60
C ALA A 104 -10.42 17.41 4.30
N PHE A 105 -9.98 16.16 4.09
CA PHE A 105 -9.31 15.82 2.85
C PHE A 105 -10.24 15.89 1.63
N SER A 106 -11.52 15.51 1.78
CA SER A 106 -12.52 15.70 0.72
C SER A 106 -12.74 17.18 0.38
N ALA A 107 -12.75 18.05 1.39
CA ALA A 107 -12.83 19.50 1.17
C ALA A 107 -11.60 20.01 0.40
N PHE A 108 -10.35 19.57 0.75
CA PHE A 108 -9.17 19.95 0.00
C PHE A 108 -9.19 19.38 -1.42
N THR A 109 -9.68 18.15 -1.64
CA THR A 109 -9.88 17.60 -2.98
C THR A 109 -10.85 18.48 -3.78
N ALA A 110 -12.00 18.85 -3.23
CA ALA A 110 -12.93 19.74 -3.90
C ALA A 110 -12.34 21.14 -4.17
N LEU A 111 -11.58 21.71 -3.23
CA LEU A 111 -10.90 23.00 -3.38
C LEU A 111 -9.91 23.00 -4.55
N ILE A 112 -9.26 21.86 -4.89
CA ILE A 112 -8.44 21.77 -6.10
C ILE A 112 -9.26 22.10 -7.34
N GLY A 113 -10.52 21.63 -7.41
CA GLY A 113 -11.43 21.95 -8.52
C GLY A 113 -11.82 23.43 -8.64
N THR A 114 -11.70 24.21 -7.55
CA THR A 114 -11.97 25.67 -7.55
C THR A 114 -10.74 26.51 -7.86
N ALA A 115 -9.56 25.90 -8.02
CA ALA A 115 -8.31 26.64 -8.17
C ALA A 115 -8.31 27.52 -9.43
N VAL A 116 -7.88 28.77 -9.27
CA VAL A 116 -7.70 29.75 -10.36
C VAL A 116 -6.22 29.96 -10.70
N SER A 117 -5.32 29.29 -10.00
CA SER A 117 -3.88 29.30 -10.28
C SER A 117 -3.22 28.00 -9.86
N GLY A 118 -2.09 27.67 -10.52
CA GLY A 118 -1.27 26.53 -10.15
C GLY A 118 -0.71 26.61 -8.72
N GLY A 119 -0.49 27.82 -8.20
CA GLY A 119 -0.10 28.04 -6.79
C GLY A 119 -1.16 27.55 -5.80
N MET A 120 -2.44 27.81 -6.05
CA MET A 120 -3.53 27.33 -5.21
C MET A 120 -3.58 25.80 -5.21
N VAL A 121 -3.46 25.15 -6.38
CA VAL A 121 -3.41 23.68 -6.46
C VAL A 121 -2.28 23.13 -5.58
N LYS A 122 -1.09 23.72 -5.63
CA LYS A 122 0.05 23.30 -4.80
C LYS A 122 -0.26 23.33 -3.31
N TRP A 123 -0.83 24.41 -2.80
CA TRP A 123 -1.19 24.56 -1.40
C TRP A 123 -2.33 23.63 -0.97
N PHE A 124 -3.33 23.46 -1.81
CA PHE A 124 -4.41 22.50 -1.54
C PHE A 124 -3.90 21.07 -1.50
N ARG A 125 -2.89 20.71 -2.32
CA ARG A 125 -2.22 19.40 -2.27
C ARG A 125 -1.44 19.18 -0.97
N VAL A 126 -0.79 20.22 -0.41
CA VAL A 126 -0.18 20.13 0.94
C VAL A 126 -1.24 19.85 1.99
N GLY A 127 -2.35 20.62 1.99
CA GLY A 127 -3.45 20.44 2.92
C GLY A 127 -4.09 19.04 2.82
N LEU A 128 -4.27 18.54 1.59
CA LEU A 128 -4.75 17.19 1.32
C LEU A 128 -3.83 16.14 1.94
N GLY A 129 -2.51 16.26 1.73
CA GLY A 129 -1.52 15.35 2.30
C GLY A 129 -1.54 15.32 3.83
N ILE A 130 -1.65 16.48 4.47
CA ILE A 130 -1.78 16.62 5.93
C ILE A 130 -3.02 15.86 6.43
N CYS A 131 -4.17 16.05 5.77
CA CYS A 131 -5.43 15.46 6.19
C CYS A 131 -5.51 13.94 5.92
N GLU A 132 -4.78 13.42 4.92
CA GLU A 132 -4.72 11.97 4.64
C GLU A 132 -3.75 11.20 5.55
N ALA A 133 -2.74 11.85 6.13
CA ALA A 133 -1.70 11.19 6.92
C ALA A 133 -2.24 10.28 8.04
N PRO A 134 -3.32 10.60 8.78
CA PRO A 134 -3.87 9.75 9.83
C PRO A 134 -4.51 8.45 9.34
N THR A 135 -4.97 8.37 8.11
CA THR A 135 -5.86 7.32 7.60
C THR A 135 -5.20 5.94 7.57
N VAL A 136 -3.94 5.87 7.13
CA VAL A 136 -3.17 4.60 7.08
C VAL A 136 -2.89 4.08 8.49
N VAL A 137 -2.51 4.96 9.41
CA VAL A 137 -2.27 4.61 10.82
C VAL A 137 -3.54 4.07 11.47
N ALA A 138 -4.67 4.75 11.24
CA ALA A 138 -5.97 4.36 11.79
C ALA A 138 -6.46 3.03 11.22
N SER A 139 -6.38 2.82 9.91
CA SER A 139 -6.81 1.56 9.28
C SER A 139 -6.00 0.37 9.78
N ASN A 140 -4.68 0.48 9.81
CA ASN A 140 -3.80 -0.59 10.31
C ASN A 140 -4.02 -0.84 11.81
N GLY A 141 -4.21 0.21 12.61
CA GLY A 141 -4.56 0.11 14.02
C GLY A 141 -5.90 -0.58 14.26
N SER A 142 -6.91 -0.24 13.45
CA SER A 142 -8.24 -0.86 13.52
C SER A 142 -8.19 -2.34 13.13
N ILE A 143 -7.49 -2.71 12.07
CA ILE A 143 -7.29 -4.13 11.70
C ILE A 143 -6.59 -4.89 12.83
N LYS A 144 -5.57 -4.30 13.46
CA LYS A 144 -4.87 -4.94 14.58
C LYS A 144 -5.79 -5.24 15.76
N THR A 145 -6.75 -4.36 16.04
CA THR A 145 -7.65 -4.50 17.20
C THR A 145 -8.89 -5.33 16.92
N TRP A 146 -9.39 -5.33 15.67
CA TRP A 146 -10.65 -6.00 15.30
C TRP A 146 -10.45 -7.38 14.66
N PHE A 147 -9.24 -7.75 14.30
CA PHE A 147 -8.95 -9.04 13.65
C PHE A 147 -8.07 -9.93 14.53
N PRO A 148 -8.41 -11.24 14.63
CA PRO A 148 -7.52 -12.21 15.26
C PRO A 148 -6.22 -12.31 14.48
N ALA A 149 -5.11 -12.64 15.16
CA ALA A 149 -3.77 -12.63 14.56
C ALA A 149 -3.67 -13.45 13.25
N LYS A 150 -4.42 -14.57 13.16
CA LYS A 150 -4.43 -15.45 11.98
C LYS A 150 -5.07 -14.81 10.71
N GLU A 151 -5.99 -13.84 10.89
CA GLU A 151 -6.69 -13.19 9.77
C GLU A 151 -6.11 -11.82 9.39
N ARG A 152 -5.19 -11.26 10.20
CA ARG A 152 -4.60 -9.94 9.94
C ARG A 152 -3.88 -9.86 8.60
N GLY A 153 -3.19 -10.94 8.22
CA GLY A 153 -2.51 -11.01 6.92
C GLY A 153 -3.50 -10.89 5.75
N THR A 154 -4.62 -11.61 5.82
CA THR A 154 -5.70 -11.53 4.83
C THR A 154 -6.32 -10.13 4.79
N ALA A 155 -6.61 -9.54 5.96
CA ALA A 155 -7.18 -8.19 6.03
C ALA A 155 -6.25 -7.12 5.42
N LEU A 156 -4.94 -7.19 5.71
CA LEU A 156 -3.94 -6.31 5.10
C LEU A 156 -3.78 -6.57 3.59
N GLY A 157 -3.90 -7.81 3.16
CA GLY A 157 -3.93 -8.19 1.74
C GLY A 157 -5.12 -7.57 1.00
N CYS A 158 -6.32 -7.62 1.59
CA CYS A 158 -7.51 -6.95 1.04
C CYS A 158 -7.30 -5.43 0.94
N LEU A 159 -6.70 -4.83 1.96
CA LEU A 159 -6.40 -3.40 1.97
C LEU A 159 -5.45 -2.99 0.83
N THR A 160 -4.38 -3.77 0.63
CA THR A 160 -3.42 -3.56 -0.46
C THR A 160 -4.06 -3.80 -1.83
N GLY A 161 -4.90 -4.83 -1.95
CA GLY A 161 -5.65 -5.12 -3.17
C GLY A 161 -6.59 -3.98 -3.54
N ALA A 162 -7.34 -3.44 -2.57
CA ALA A 162 -8.22 -2.28 -2.77
C ALA A 162 -7.44 -1.04 -3.23
N THR A 163 -6.26 -0.80 -2.66
CA THR A 163 -5.35 0.28 -3.07
C THR A 163 -4.93 0.14 -4.54
N THR A 164 -4.42 -1.03 -4.92
CA THR A 164 -3.94 -1.27 -6.30
C THR A 164 -5.08 -1.17 -7.32
N LEU A 165 -6.25 -1.71 -6.97
CA LEU A 165 -7.44 -1.62 -7.80
C LEU A 165 -7.90 -0.17 -7.99
N ALA A 166 -7.89 0.63 -6.92
CA ALA A 166 -8.27 2.04 -6.98
C ALA A 166 -7.34 2.83 -7.89
N VAL A 167 -6.03 2.67 -7.75
CA VAL A 167 -5.05 3.36 -8.62
C VAL A 167 -5.24 2.94 -10.08
N GLY A 168 -5.57 1.67 -10.35
CA GLY A 168 -5.84 1.15 -11.69
C GLY A 168 -7.13 1.69 -12.31
N LEU A 169 -8.20 1.80 -11.53
CA LEU A 169 -9.49 2.26 -12.03
C LEU A 169 -9.59 3.79 -12.14
N THR A 170 -8.86 4.52 -11.31
CA THR A 170 -8.90 5.99 -11.27
C THR A 170 -8.63 6.64 -12.64
N PRO A 171 -7.61 6.26 -13.42
CA PRO A 171 -7.38 6.84 -14.73
C PRO A 171 -8.56 6.69 -15.70
N ILE A 172 -9.27 5.58 -15.63
CA ILE A 172 -10.44 5.30 -16.48
C ILE A 172 -11.59 6.26 -16.13
N PHE A 173 -11.98 6.30 -14.85
CA PHE A 173 -13.06 7.17 -14.38
C PHE A 173 -12.72 8.65 -14.52
N ALA A 174 -11.49 9.04 -14.17
CA ALA A 174 -11.05 10.42 -14.30
C ALA A 174 -11.01 10.88 -15.76
N SER A 175 -10.62 10.00 -16.71
CA SER A 175 -10.63 10.31 -18.13
C SER A 175 -12.03 10.47 -18.70
N TRP A 176 -12.99 9.67 -18.24
CA TRP A 176 -14.39 9.84 -18.60
C TRP A 176 -14.94 11.20 -18.13
N ILE A 177 -14.69 11.55 -16.86
CA ILE A 177 -15.10 12.87 -16.31
C ILE A 177 -14.39 14.00 -17.07
N LEU A 178 -13.07 13.87 -17.33
CA LEU A 178 -12.29 14.87 -18.05
C LEU A 178 -12.86 15.15 -19.44
N LYS A 179 -13.25 14.10 -20.17
CA LYS A 179 -13.77 14.20 -21.53
C LYS A 179 -15.07 14.99 -21.59
N ASP A 180 -16.00 14.71 -20.68
CA ASP A 180 -17.38 15.20 -20.76
C ASP A 180 -17.60 16.49 -19.94
N LEU A 181 -16.91 16.65 -18.81
CA LEU A 181 -17.13 17.72 -17.83
C LEU A 181 -15.92 18.61 -17.60
N GLY A 182 -14.72 18.16 -17.96
CA GLY A 182 -13.48 18.89 -17.73
C GLY A 182 -12.77 18.53 -16.41
N TRP A 183 -11.51 19.00 -16.26
CA TRP A 183 -10.62 18.58 -15.18
C TRP A 183 -11.10 18.99 -13.77
N ARG A 184 -11.81 20.08 -13.61
CA ARG A 184 -12.31 20.55 -12.32
C ARG A 184 -13.29 19.57 -11.70
N TYR A 185 -14.16 19.00 -12.52
CA TYR A 185 -15.17 18.03 -12.08
C TYR A 185 -14.54 16.70 -11.61
N ILE A 186 -13.34 16.36 -12.04
CA ILE A 186 -12.60 15.21 -11.46
C ILE A 186 -12.52 15.38 -9.95
N PHE A 187 -12.07 16.53 -9.48
CA PHE A 187 -11.88 16.79 -8.06
C PHE A 187 -13.20 16.93 -7.28
N PHE A 188 -14.23 17.54 -7.87
CA PHE A 188 -15.54 17.62 -7.22
C PHE A 188 -16.17 16.24 -7.04
N ILE A 189 -16.13 15.39 -8.06
CA ILE A 189 -16.74 14.06 -8.03
C ILE A 189 -15.96 13.14 -7.09
N PHE A 190 -14.61 13.18 -7.12
CA PHE A 190 -13.77 12.35 -6.23
C PHE A 190 -13.85 12.78 -4.75
N ALA A 191 -14.26 14.01 -4.44
CA ALA A 191 -14.47 14.45 -3.06
C ALA A 191 -15.73 13.83 -2.42
N ILE A 192 -16.77 13.51 -3.20
CA ILE A 192 -18.06 13.03 -2.68
C ILE A 192 -17.94 11.72 -1.87
N PRO A 193 -17.27 10.67 -2.37
CA PRO A 193 -17.15 9.40 -1.64
C PRO A 193 -16.54 9.54 -0.25
N GLY A 194 -15.54 10.44 -0.07
CA GLY A 194 -14.91 10.65 1.23
C GLY A 194 -15.86 11.27 2.27
N VAL A 195 -16.71 12.21 1.85
CA VAL A 195 -17.75 12.81 2.73
C VAL A 195 -18.77 11.74 3.13
N ILE A 196 -19.27 10.97 2.16
CA ILE A 196 -20.24 9.88 2.42
C ILE A 196 -19.62 8.84 3.37
N LEU A 197 -18.40 8.41 3.10
CA LEU A 197 -17.71 7.43 3.92
C LEU A 197 -17.48 7.95 5.36
N SER A 198 -17.25 9.26 5.54
CA SER A 198 -17.06 9.84 6.88
C SER A 198 -18.27 9.63 7.78
N GLY A 199 -19.48 9.74 7.23
CA GLY A 199 -20.72 9.46 7.93
C GLY A 199 -20.85 7.99 8.36
N PHE A 200 -20.62 7.06 7.43
CA PHE A 200 -20.61 5.63 7.72
C PHE A 200 -19.53 5.25 8.74
N TRP A 201 -18.34 5.84 8.62
CA TRP A 201 -17.23 5.62 9.55
C TRP A 201 -17.62 6.09 10.95
N TYR A 202 -18.12 7.31 11.10
CA TYR A 202 -18.55 7.85 12.39
C TYR A 202 -19.66 7.02 13.03
N TRP A 203 -20.60 6.53 12.25
CA TRP A 203 -21.70 5.71 12.73
C TRP A 203 -21.25 4.33 13.18
N PHE A 204 -20.41 3.63 12.40
CA PHE A 204 -20.06 2.21 12.63
C PHE A 204 -18.78 2.00 13.43
N VAL A 205 -17.71 2.73 13.15
CA VAL A 205 -16.36 2.43 13.68
C VAL A 205 -16.23 2.83 15.14
N ARG A 206 -15.64 1.94 15.94
CA ARG A 206 -15.29 2.14 17.35
C ARG A 206 -13.81 1.82 17.54
N ARG A 207 -13.22 2.34 18.63
CA ARG A 207 -11.81 2.09 18.95
C ARG A 207 -11.55 0.60 19.23
N TYR A 208 -12.45 -0.01 19.99
CA TYR A 208 -12.37 -1.42 20.33
C TYR A 208 -13.65 -2.16 19.92
N PRO A 209 -13.57 -3.46 19.52
CA PRO A 209 -14.74 -4.24 19.13
C PRO A 209 -15.81 -4.30 20.23
N ARG A 210 -15.40 -4.36 21.51
CA ARG A 210 -16.30 -4.40 22.67
C ARG A 210 -17.18 -3.14 22.84
N GLU A 211 -16.80 -2.03 22.22
CA GLU A 211 -17.57 -0.79 22.26
C GLU A 211 -18.67 -0.76 21.19
N SER A 212 -18.66 -1.72 20.28
CA SER A 212 -19.56 -1.77 19.15
C SER A 212 -20.79 -2.62 19.47
N LYS A 213 -21.98 -2.03 19.31
CA LYS A 213 -23.26 -2.75 19.47
C LYS A 213 -23.49 -3.82 18.38
N TYR A 214 -22.67 -3.84 17.34
CA TYR A 214 -22.79 -4.77 16.22
C TYR A 214 -21.92 -6.03 16.40
N VAL A 215 -21.11 -6.11 17.46
CA VAL A 215 -20.22 -7.23 17.75
C VAL A 215 -20.81 -8.06 18.87
N ASN A 216 -21.09 -9.35 18.61
CA ASN A 216 -21.58 -10.27 19.62
C ASN A 216 -20.44 -10.93 20.41
N GLN A 217 -20.75 -11.55 21.55
CA GLN A 217 -19.76 -12.16 22.43
C GLN A 217 -18.92 -13.23 21.73
N LYS A 218 -19.52 -14.06 20.87
CA LYS A 218 -18.80 -15.09 20.10
C LYS A 218 -17.75 -14.51 19.15
N GLU A 219 -18.00 -13.33 18.59
CA GLU A 219 -17.00 -12.64 17.76
C GLU A 219 -15.89 -12.02 18.62
N LEU A 220 -16.21 -11.46 19.80
CA LEU A 220 -15.21 -10.97 20.75
C LEU A 220 -14.27 -12.08 21.19
N ASP A 221 -14.81 -13.23 21.59
CA ASP A 221 -14.03 -14.40 21.99
C ASP A 221 -13.13 -14.89 20.84
N TYR A 222 -13.66 -14.90 19.63
CA TYR A 222 -12.89 -15.27 18.44
C TYR A 222 -11.74 -14.28 18.12
N ILE A 223 -11.98 -12.97 18.23
CA ILE A 223 -10.95 -11.95 18.06
C ILE A 223 -9.84 -12.11 19.11
N ALA A 224 -10.23 -12.46 20.34
CA ALA A 224 -9.30 -12.70 21.45
C ALA A 224 -8.50 -14.01 21.32
N THR A 225 -8.85 -14.91 20.38
CA THR A 225 -8.17 -16.20 20.23
C THR A 225 -6.67 -16.00 19.98
N ALA A 226 -5.85 -16.39 20.93
CA ALA A 226 -4.40 -16.40 20.78
C ALA A 226 -4.02 -17.48 19.75
N VAL A 227 -3.39 -17.09 18.66
CA VAL A 227 -2.78 -18.05 17.74
C VAL A 227 -1.33 -18.20 18.16
N PRO A 228 -0.84 -19.44 18.36
CA PRO A 228 0.59 -19.69 18.48
C PRO A 228 1.24 -19.06 17.24
N THR A 229 2.25 -18.26 17.44
CA THR A 229 3.06 -17.67 16.35
C THR A 229 3.64 -18.86 15.59
N ARG A 230 3.02 -19.23 14.47
CA ARG A 230 3.58 -20.21 13.55
C ARG A 230 4.85 -19.55 13.04
N GLY A 231 6.00 -20.01 13.52
CA GLY A 231 7.30 -19.52 13.08
C GLY A 231 7.28 -19.45 11.56
N GLN A 232 7.64 -18.30 11.00
CA GLN A 232 7.79 -18.21 9.55
C GLN A 232 8.70 -19.37 9.13
N ARG A 233 8.24 -20.17 8.17
CA ARG A 233 9.07 -21.21 7.55
C ARG A 233 10.19 -20.52 6.77
N THR A 234 11.24 -20.11 7.46
CA THR A 234 12.50 -19.76 6.83
C THR A 234 13.27 -21.05 6.61
N ALA A 235 13.58 -21.36 5.36
CA ALA A 235 14.33 -22.56 5.03
C ALA A 235 15.73 -22.51 5.65
N ALA A 236 16.25 -23.70 5.96
CA ALA A 236 17.64 -23.86 6.41
C ALA A 236 18.63 -23.32 5.36
N ILE A 237 19.80 -22.86 5.83
CA ILE A 237 20.92 -22.50 4.96
C ILE A 237 21.25 -23.70 4.06
N GLY A 238 21.46 -23.46 2.77
CA GLY A 238 21.82 -24.46 1.79
C GLY A 238 20.65 -25.07 1.01
N ALA A 239 19.38 -24.73 1.35
CA ALA A 239 18.23 -25.28 0.65
C ALA A 239 18.17 -24.90 -0.86
N LEU A 240 18.80 -23.80 -1.27
CA LEU A 240 18.94 -23.37 -2.67
C LEU A 240 20.38 -23.47 -3.20
N GLY A 241 21.25 -24.23 -2.52
CA GLY A 241 22.63 -24.51 -2.98
C GLY A 241 23.45 -23.23 -3.24
N TRP A 242 24.01 -23.11 -4.46
CA TRP A 242 24.84 -21.95 -4.85
C TRP A 242 24.11 -20.62 -4.83
N PHE A 243 22.79 -20.65 -5.04
CA PHE A 243 21.96 -19.45 -5.05
C PHE A 243 21.92 -18.78 -3.67
N ASP A 244 22.06 -19.55 -2.57
CA ASP A 244 22.15 -19.00 -1.22
C ASP A 244 23.40 -18.13 -1.02
N LYS A 245 24.52 -18.50 -1.66
CA LYS A 245 25.76 -17.69 -1.64
C LYS A 245 25.55 -16.37 -2.37
N PHE A 246 24.91 -16.42 -3.55
CA PHE A 246 24.57 -15.22 -4.33
C PHE A 246 23.63 -14.29 -3.56
N LEU A 247 22.63 -14.83 -2.87
CA LEU A 247 21.70 -14.07 -2.04
C LEU A 247 22.33 -13.54 -0.74
N ARG A 248 23.54 -13.98 -0.41
CA ARG A 248 24.18 -13.73 0.89
C ARG A 248 23.28 -14.21 2.03
N ALA A 249 22.73 -15.44 1.89
CA ALA A 249 21.89 -16.06 2.89
C ALA A 249 22.73 -16.38 4.15
N LYS A 250 22.36 -15.77 5.27
CA LYS A 250 23.07 -15.98 6.54
C LYS A 250 22.13 -15.77 7.73
N PRO A 251 22.48 -16.33 8.90
CA PRO A 251 21.77 -16.04 10.12
C PRO A 251 21.88 -14.53 10.42
N VAL A 252 20.73 -13.87 10.55
CA VAL A 252 20.67 -12.47 10.96
C VAL A 252 20.17 -12.43 12.41
N ALA A 253 20.90 -11.73 13.28
CA ALA A 253 20.50 -11.56 14.67
C ALA A 253 19.18 -10.81 14.78
N PHE A 254 18.29 -11.25 15.67
CA PHE A 254 17.06 -10.55 15.95
C PHE A 254 17.31 -9.17 16.55
N LEU A 255 16.64 -8.19 16.00
CA LEU A 255 16.70 -6.80 16.48
C LEU A 255 15.65 -6.61 17.58
N GLU A 256 16.03 -6.84 18.83
CA GLU A 256 15.15 -6.79 19.99
C GLU A 256 14.94 -5.35 20.54
N GLU A 257 15.87 -4.45 20.21
CA GLU A 257 15.86 -3.06 20.67
C GLU A 257 15.71 -2.09 19.50
N ASN A 258 14.93 -1.01 19.70
CA ASN A 258 14.71 0.02 18.68
C ASN A 258 16.02 0.70 18.25
N ARG A 259 17.00 0.86 19.15
CA ARG A 259 18.32 1.43 18.83
C ARG A 259 19.06 0.60 17.77
N LYS A 260 18.96 -0.73 17.83
CA LYS A 260 19.59 -1.65 16.88
C LYS A 260 18.97 -1.57 15.48
N ILE A 261 17.71 -1.13 15.37
CA ILE A 261 17.04 -0.90 14.08
C ILE A 261 17.82 0.16 13.27
N PHE A 262 18.15 1.28 13.89
CA PHE A 262 18.85 2.38 13.21
C PHE A 262 20.32 2.06 12.89
N ALA A 263 20.92 1.09 13.57
CA ALA A 263 22.27 0.59 13.28
C ALA A 263 22.28 -0.54 12.23
N SER A 264 21.13 -1.08 11.85
CA SER A 264 21.04 -2.25 10.98
C SER A 264 21.21 -1.88 9.50
N ARG A 265 22.25 -2.47 8.87
CA ARG A 265 22.49 -2.35 7.42
C ARG A 265 21.30 -2.86 6.59
N ASN A 266 20.64 -3.94 7.02
CA ASN A 266 19.49 -4.52 6.34
C ASN A 266 18.29 -3.55 6.35
N ILE A 267 18.07 -2.81 7.45
CA ILE A 267 16.97 -1.84 7.53
C ILE A 267 17.23 -0.65 6.60
N TRP A 268 18.44 -0.10 6.59
CA TRP A 268 18.79 0.97 5.64
C TRP A 268 18.83 0.48 4.20
N GLY A 269 19.19 -0.79 3.98
CA GLY A 269 19.12 -1.42 2.67
C GLY A 269 17.69 -1.47 2.13
N VAL A 270 16.73 -1.96 2.93
CA VAL A 270 15.34 -2.01 2.50
C VAL A 270 14.70 -0.62 2.39
N PHE A 271 15.14 0.36 3.20
CA PHE A 271 14.79 1.76 3.04
C PHE A 271 15.16 2.28 1.64
N LEU A 272 16.42 2.06 1.20
CA LEU A 272 16.88 2.50 -0.12
C LEU A 272 16.17 1.77 -1.26
N VAL A 273 16.01 0.46 -1.14
CA VAL A 273 15.26 -0.35 -2.13
C VAL A 273 13.84 0.19 -2.28
N TYR A 274 13.15 0.44 -1.17
CA TYR A 274 11.78 0.93 -1.18
C TYR A 274 11.67 2.37 -1.67
N LEU A 275 12.68 3.22 -1.38
CA LEU A 275 12.78 4.57 -1.92
C LEU A 275 12.77 4.56 -3.45
N PHE A 276 13.65 3.75 -4.06
CA PHE A 276 13.78 3.70 -5.52
C PHE A 276 12.53 3.10 -6.20
N ILE A 277 11.91 2.07 -5.60
CA ILE A 277 10.66 1.50 -6.11
C ILE A 277 9.52 2.52 -6.06
N GLN A 278 9.45 3.34 -5.01
CA GLN A 278 8.44 4.38 -4.90
C GLN A 278 8.64 5.54 -5.87
N ILE A 279 9.88 5.83 -6.27
CA ILE A 279 10.15 6.74 -7.40
C ILE A 279 9.45 6.24 -8.66
N ILE A 280 9.54 4.95 -8.94
CA ILE A 280 8.92 4.35 -10.12
C ILE A 280 7.40 4.35 -10.00
N PHE A 281 6.88 3.89 -8.85
CA PHE A 281 5.43 3.81 -8.60
C PHE A 281 4.73 5.16 -8.83
N TYR A 282 5.25 6.23 -8.23
CA TYR A 282 4.65 7.56 -8.37
C TYR A 282 5.03 8.24 -9.68
N GLY A 283 6.18 7.92 -10.27
CA GLY A 283 6.53 8.36 -11.62
C GLY A 283 5.55 7.84 -12.67
N VAL A 284 5.26 6.54 -12.64
CA VAL A 284 4.26 5.90 -13.51
C VAL A 284 2.87 6.49 -13.27
N SER A 285 2.44 6.57 -12.00
CA SER A 285 1.10 7.07 -11.65
C SER A 285 0.86 8.51 -12.13
N PHE A 286 1.89 9.35 -12.07
CA PHE A 286 1.78 10.77 -12.32
C PHE A 286 2.04 11.15 -13.78
N TRP A 287 3.05 10.53 -14.44
CA TRP A 287 3.53 10.98 -15.75
C TRP A 287 3.10 10.10 -16.93
N VAL A 288 2.74 8.82 -16.73
CA VAL A 288 2.29 7.96 -17.84
C VAL A 288 1.04 8.50 -18.53
N PRO A 289 0.01 9.05 -17.84
CA PRO A 289 -1.14 9.64 -18.52
C PRO A 289 -0.74 10.79 -19.47
N SER A 290 0.17 11.67 -19.01
CA SER A 290 0.68 12.78 -19.83
C SER A 290 1.52 12.28 -21.01
N TYR A 291 2.39 11.28 -20.80
CA TYR A 291 3.14 10.63 -21.87
C TYR A 291 2.24 10.09 -22.99
N LEU A 292 1.16 9.39 -22.59
CA LEU A 292 0.22 8.81 -23.55
C LEU A 292 -0.51 9.89 -24.37
N ARG A 293 -0.84 11.03 -23.75
CA ARG A 293 -1.50 12.15 -24.43
C ARG A 293 -0.55 13.02 -25.25
N ASP A 294 0.53 13.46 -24.64
CA ASP A 294 1.39 14.51 -25.19
C ASP A 294 2.43 13.94 -26.16
N ALA A 295 3.00 12.75 -25.88
CA ALA A 295 4.03 12.14 -26.71
C ALA A 295 3.48 11.10 -27.69
N LYS A 296 2.46 10.31 -27.28
CA LYS A 296 1.86 9.26 -28.13
C LYS A 296 0.56 9.70 -28.80
N HIS A 297 0.04 10.89 -28.51
CA HIS A 297 -1.15 11.49 -29.12
C HIS A 297 -2.43 10.64 -29.01
N PHE A 298 -2.53 9.81 -27.97
CA PHE A 298 -3.75 9.05 -27.70
C PHE A 298 -4.88 9.98 -27.26
N SER A 299 -6.12 9.59 -27.57
CA SER A 299 -7.31 10.26 -27.05
C SER A 299 -7.37 10.19 -25.52
N ILE A 300 -8.19 11.05 -24.90
CA ILE A 300 -8.37 11.08 -23.43
C ILE A 300 -8.73 9.69 -22.91
N MET A 301 -9.71 9.01 -23.55
CA MET A 301 -10.18 7.69 -23.12
C MET A 301 -9.12 6.59 -23.32
N GLN A 302 -8.41 6.60 -24.43
CA GLN A 302 -7.31 5.66 -24.67
C GLN A 302 -6.18 5.85 -23.65
N SER A 303 -5.82 7.10 -23.37
CA SER A 303 -4.79 7.41 -22.37
C SER A 303 -5.18 6.94 -20.98
N GLY A 304 -6.45 7.12 -20.58
CA GLY A 304 -6.96 6.61 -19.30
C GLY A 304 -6.96 5.09 -19.22
N ALA A 305 -7.42 4.41 -20.27
CA ALA A 305 -7.42 2.95 -20.34
C ALA A 305 -5.99 2.38 -20.30
N LEU A 306 -5.05 2.94 -21.09
CA LEU A 306 -3.66 2.50 -21.11
C LEU A 306 -2.91 2.83 -19.81
N ALA A 307 -3.23 3.95 -19.16
CA ALA A 307 -2.66 4.31 -17.86
C ALA A 307 -3.11 3.36 -16.73
N ALA A 308 -4.22 2.65 -16.89
CA ALA A 308 -4.68 1.62 -15.97
C ALA A 308 -3.91 0.29 -16.10
N VAL A 309 -3.34 0.03 -17.28
CA VAL A 309 -2.70 -1.27 -17.63
C VAL A 309 -1.57 -1.66 -16.68
N PRO A 310 -0.63 -0.78 -16.28
CA PRO A 310 0.41 -1.15 -15.32
C PRO A 310 -0.15 -1.63 -13.98
N TRP A 311 -1.28 -1.08 -13.54
CA TRP A 311 -1.90 -1.44 -12.26
C TRP A 311 -2.58 -2.79 -12.32
N LEU A 312 -3.20 -3.14 -13.47
CA LEU A 312 -3.71 -4.49 -13.71
C LEU A 312 -2.58 -5.52 -13.68
N GLY A 313 -1.45 -5.23 -14.33
CA GLY A 313 -0.22 -6.02 -14.18
C GLY A 313 0.26 -6.09 -12.72
N GLY A 314 0.15 -4.99 -11.98
CA GLY A 314 0.50 -4.90 -10.56
C GLY A 314 -0.31 -5.84 -9.67
N VAL A 315 -1.62 -6.02 -9.93
CA VAL A 315 -2.45 -7.00 -9.21
C VAL A 315 -1.90 -8.42 -9.40
N VAL A 316 -1.57 -8.77 -10.65
CA VAL A 316 -0.96 -10.06 -10.99
C VAL A 316 0.40 -10.22 -10.30
N GLY A 317 1.25 -9.20 -10.37
CA GLY A 317 2.57 -9.19 -9.73
C GLY A 317 2.51 -9.37 -8.22
N ASN A 318 1.62 -8.66 -7.54
CA ASN A 318 1.41 -8.79 -6.09
C ASN A 318 1.01 -10.21 -5.67
N PHE A 319 0.08 -10.82 -6.41
CA PHE A 319 -0.39 -12.17 -6.12
C PHE A 319 0.73 -13.19 -6.32
N PHE A 320 1.33 -13.21 -7.51
CA PHE A 320 2.38 -14.18 -7.84
C PHE A 320 3.67 -13.95 -7.05
N GLY A 321 4.02 -12.71 -6.71
CA GLY A 321 5.21 -12.40 -5.93
C GLY A 321 5.19 -13.04 -4.55
N GLY A 322 4.08 -12.96 -3.83
CA GLY A 322 3.90 -13.65 -2.55
C GLY A 322 3.92 -15.17 -2.71
N TRP A 323 3.18 -15.69 -3.68
CA TRP A 323 3.06 -17.13 -3.91
C TRP A 323 4.39 -17.76 -4.32
N ILE A 324 5.16 -17.16 -5.23
CA ILE A 324 6.48 -17.63 -5.65
C ILE A 324 7.45 -17.60 -4.45
N SER A 325 7.46 -16.51 -3.68
CA SER A 325 8.33 -16.40 -2.52
C SER A 325 8.08 -17.51 -1.51
N ASP A 326 6.82 -17.83 -1.24
CA ASP A 326 6.47 -18.80 -0.20
C ASP A 326 6.60 -20.25 -0.66
N ASN A 327 6.30 -20.57 -1.93
CA ASN A 327 6.27 -21.96 -2.41
C ASN A 327 7.56 -22.40 -3.11
N PHE A 328 8.21 -21.52 -3.90
CA PHE A 328 9.41 -21.88 -4.66
C PHE A 328 10.71 -21.38 -4.02
N LEU A 329 10.65 -20.27 -3.30
CA LEU A 329 11.84 -19.68 -2.68
C LEU A 329 11.91 -19.93 -1.17
N PHE A 330 11.07 -20.83 -0.67
CA PHE A 330 11.04 -21.22 0.74
C PHE A 330 10.93 -20.05 1.72
N GLY A 331 10.12 -19.04 1.36
CA GLY A 331 9.92 -17.83 2.16
C GLY A 331 11.01 -16.77 2.05
N ARG A 332 12.00 -16.92 1.17
CA ARG A 332 13.03 -15.91 0.94
C ARG A 332 12.47 -14.71 0.23
N ARG A 333 12.81 -13.52 0.72
CA ARG A 333 12.25 -12.25 0.27
C ARG A 333 13.15 -11.47 -0.70
N LYS A 334 14.48 -11.54 -0.51
CA LYS A 334 15.44 -10.84 -1.35
C LYS A 334 15.35 -11.20 -2.84
N PRO A 335 15.18 -12.48 -3.26
CA PRO A 335 15.06 -12.82 -4.68
C PRO A 335 13.94 -12.08 -5.39
N MET A 336 12.79 -11.91 -4.74
CA MET A 336 11.65 -11.20 -5.34
C MET A 336 11.94 -9.71 -5.51
N MET A 337 12.74 -9.11 -4.62
CA MET A 337 13.19 -7.72 -4.78
C MET A 337 14.16 -7.58 -5.96
N LEU A 338 15.04 -8.57 -6.17
CA LEU A 338 15.97 -8.58 -7.31
C LEU A 338 15.22 -8.72 -8.63
N ILE A 339 14.26 -9.66 -8.70
CA ILE A 339 13.40 -9.85 -9.87
C ILE A 339 12.58 -8.58 -10.15
N ALA A 340 12.05 -7.93 -9.11
CA ALA A 340 11.34 -6.67 -9.25
C ALA A 340 12.22 -5.58 -9.87
N GLY A 341 13.44 -5.38 -9.35
CA GLY A 341 14.37 -4.36 -9.88
C GLY A 341 14.76 -4.63 -11.33
N LEU A 342 15.23 -5.85 -11.63
CA LEU A 342 15.67 -6.23 -12.97
C LEU A 342 14.51 -6.18 -13.99
N GLY A 343 13.39 -6.80 -13.64
CA GLY A 343 12.23 -6.86 -14.54
C GLY A 343 11.60 -5.50 -14.78
N THR A 344 11.59 -4.61 -13.78
CA THR A 344 11.10 -3.24 -13.94
C THR A 344 12.04 -2.42 -14.84
N ALA A 345 13.36 -2.55 -14.68
CA ALA A 345 14.32 -1.89 -15.58
C ALA A 345 14.14 -2.34 -17.04
N PHE A 346 13.98 -3.65 -17.25
CA PHE A 346 13.67 -4.21 -18.57
C PHE A 346 12.33 -3.70 -19.11
N GLY A 347 11.30 -3.61 -18.24
CA GLY A 347 10.00 -3.07 -18.59
C GLY A 347 10.07 -1.60 -19.04
N MET A 348 10.83 -0.74 -18.34
CA MET A 348 11.02 0.66 -18.73
C MET A 348 11.70 0.77 -20.12
N TRP A 349 12.69 -0.06 -20.38
CA TRP A 349 13.30 -0.14 -21.70
C TRP A 349 12.31 -0.63 -22.77
N SER A 350 11.48 -1.63 -22.46
CA SER A 350 10.46 -2.16 -23.37
C SER A 350 9.41 -1.11 -23.75
N ILE A 351 9.03 -0.21 -22.82
CA ILE A 351 8.12 0.91 -23.09
C ILE A 351 8.76 1.87 -24.13
N LEU A 352 10.05 2.18 -24.00
CA LEU A 352 10.78 3.02 -24.95
C LEU A 352 10.87 2.39 -26.34
N ALA A 353 11.12 1.07 -26.39
CA ALA A 353 11.26 0.33 -27.64
C ALA A 353 9.91 0.05 -28.34
N ALA A 354 8.78 0.29 -27.67
CA ALA A 354 7.46 -0.02 -28.22
C ALA A 354 7.06 0.94 -29.34
N THR A 355 6.89 0.39 -30.56
CA THR A 355 6.49 1.14 -31.75
C THR A 355 5.00 1.03 -32.07
N SER A 356 4.32 0.00 -31.56
CA SER A 356 2.89 -0.22 -31.76
C SER A 356 2.09 -0.08 -30.47
N THR A 357 0.78 0.25 -30.56
CA THR A 357 -0.11 0.34 -29.40
C THR A 357 -0.20 -0.99 -28.64
N GLY A 358 -0.25 -2.11 -29.35
CA GLY A 358 -0.27 -3.44 -28.75
C GLY A 358 1.02 -3.74 -27.99
N GLY A 359 2.19 -3.45 -28.59
CA GLY A 359 3.50 -3.59 -27.95
C GLY A 359 3.63 -2.71 -26.71
N LEU A 360 3.17 -1.47 -26.77
CA LEU A 360 3.15 -0.55 -25.63
C LEU A 360 2.23 -1.09 -24.49
N THR A 361 1.06 -1.60 -24.83
CA THR A 361 0.12 -2.20 -23.83
C THR A 361 0.78 -3.37 -23.12
N VAL A 362 1.41 -4.29 -23.85
CA VAL A 362 2.15 -5.42 -23.28
C VAL A 362 3.30 -4.95 -22.40
N ALA A 363 4.10 -3.97 -22.88
CA ALA A 363 5.21 -3.41 -22.13
C ALA A 363 4.76 -2.77 -20.81
N LEU A 364 3.66 -2.00 -20.83
CA LEU A 364 3.06 -1.40 -19.64
C LEU A 364 2.56 -2.47 -18.64
N PHE A 365 1.88 -3.52 -19.15
CA PHE A 365 1.38 -4.61 -18.33
C PHE A 365 2.51 -5.39 -17.65
N VAL A 366 3.52 -5.79 -18.41
CA VAL A 366 4.69 -6.53 -17.92
C VAL A 366 5.48 -5.68 -16.93
N THR A 367 5.66 -4.40 -17.21
CA THR A 367 6.28 -3.45 -16.26
C THR A 367 5.52 -3.41 -14.94
N GLY A 368 4.19 -3.37 -15.00
CA GLY A 368 3.32 -3.41 -13.82
C GLY A 368 3.50 -4.68 -12.99
N ILE A 369 3.61 -5.85 -13.64
CA ILE A 369 3.89 -7.13 -12.94
C ILE A 369 5.20 -7.00 -12.17
N PHE A 370 6.29 -6.65 -12.85
CA PHE A 370 7.61 -6.62 -12.20
C PHE A 370 7.75 -5.51 -11.16
N ALA A 371 7.17 -4.35 -11.36
CA ALA A 371 7.20 -3.26 -10.38
C ALA A 371 6.50 -3.63 -9.05
N ASN A 372 5.53 -4.56 -9.10
CA ASN A 372 4.74 -4.95 -7.93
C ASN A 372 5.07 -6.36 -7.39
N ILE A 373 5.80 -7.19 -8.12
CA ILE A 373 6.11 -8.58 -7.71
C ILE A 373 6.90 -8.66 -6.40
N GLY A 374 7.68 -7.62 -6.08
CA GLY A 374 8.43 -7.48 -4.83
C GLY A 374 7.62 -6.94 -3.64
N TRP A 375 6.36 -6.51 -3.83
CA TRP A 375 5.62 -5.72 -2.83
C TRP A 375 5.51 -6.43 -1.48
N THR A 376 5.05 -7.68 -1.47
CA THR A 376 4.95 -8.47 -0.24
C THR A 376 6.31 -8.73 0.42
N SER A 377 7.37 -8.76 -0.37
CA SER A 377 8.73 -8.99 0.09
C SER A 377 9.33 -7.78 0.80
N TYR A 378 9.01 -6.54 0.36
CA TYR A 378 9.47 -5.35 1.06
C TYR A 378 8.97 -5.30 2.51
N PHE A 379 7.70 -5.62 2.73
CA PHE A 379 7.09 -5.67 4.07
C PHE A 379 7.49 -6.93 4.85
N GLY A 380 7.63 -8.07 4.17
CA GLY A 380 8.00 -9.35 4.78
C GLY A 380 9.47 -9.44 5.21
N PHE A 381 10.37 -8.73 4.53
CA PHE A 381 11.80 -8.79 4.81
C PHE A 381 12.16 -8.32 6.23
N PRO A 382 11.74 -7.15 6.72
CA PRO A 382 12.01 -6.75 8.10
C PRO A 382 11.38 -7.69 9.14
N MET A 383 10.25 -8.36 8.81
CA MET A 383 9.60 -9.31 9.71
C MET A 383 10.50 -10.49 10.08
N ALA A 384 11.40 -10.89 9.19
CA ALA A 384 12.22 -12.08 9.36
C ALA A 384 13.25 -11.96 10.49
N PHE A 385 13.63 -10.73 10.89
CA PHE A 385 14.68 -10.50 11.91
C PHE A 385 14.32 -9.40 12.92
N THR A 386 13.02 -9.07 13.04
CA THR A 386 12.51 -8.15 14.06
C THR A 386 11.50 -8.85 14.94
N THR A 387 11.31 -8.34 16.17
CA THR A 387 10.30 -8.82 17.11
C THR A 387 8.97 -8.06 16.91
N ALA A 388 7.88 -8.55 17.52
CA ALA A 388 6.60 -7.83 17.53
C ALA A 388 6.72 -6.40 18.11
N LYS A 389 7.69 -6.16 19.00
CA LYS A 389 7.96 -4.86 19.61
C LYS A 389 8.71 -3.92 18.65
N THR A 390 9.66 -4.42 17.88
CA THR A 390 10.59 -3.61 17.07
C THR A 390 10.17 -3.52 15.58
N TYR A 391 9.35 -4.46 15.09
CA TYR A 391 8.84 -4.42 13.71
C TYR A 391 8.15 -3.10 13.33
N PRO A 392 7.29 -2.48 14.19
CA PRO A 392 6.67 -1.20 13.83
C PRO A 392 7.68 -0.09 13.53
N VAL A 393 8.81 -0.05 14.27
CA VAL A 393 9.86 0.94 14.02
C VAL A 393 10.60 0.61 12.72
N ALA A 394 10.93 -0.66 12.48
CA ALA A 394 11.64 -1.10 11.27
C ALA A 394 10.82 -0.77 10.00
N ILE A 395 9.52 -1.06 10.01
CA ILE A 395 8.64 -0.75 8.88
C ILE A 395 8.45 0.75 8.69
N SER A 396 8.43 1.54 9.76
CA SER A 396 8.35 3.00 9.68
C SER A 396 9.56 3.60 8.99
N VAL A 397 10.77 3.09 9.29
CA VAL A 397 12.01 3.52 8.60
C VAL A 397 11.92 3.19 7.11
N MET A 398 11.47 2.00 6.75
CA MET A 398 11.28 1.62 5.33
C MET A 398 10.27 2.55 4.64
N ILE A 399 9.10 2.78 5.25
CA ILE A 399 8.05 3.65 4.69
C ILE A 399 8.55 5.09 4.53
N MET A 400 9.39 5.58 5.44
CA MET A 400 10.03 6.89 5.31
C MET A 400 10.84 7.00 4.02
N GLY A 401 11.61 5.96 3.67
CA GLY A 401 12.30 5.88 2.38
C GLY A 401 11.32 6.00 1.20
N GLY A 402 10.21 5.26 1.27
CA GLY A 402 9.16 5.33 0.26
C GLY A 402 8.53 6.71 0.11
N ASN A 403 8.26 7.40 1.21
CA ASN A 403 7.72 8.77 1.17
C ASN A 403 8.70 9.78 0.56
N ILE A 404 10.00 9.61 0.85
CA ILE A 404 11.06 10.42 0.21
C ILE A 404 11.08 10.16 -1.30
N GLY A 405 11.04 8.89 -1.72
CA GLY A 405 10.95 8.52 -3.14
C GLY A 405 9.72 9.12 -3.84
N ALA A 406 8.57 9.05 -3.17
CA ALA A 406 7.31 9.62 -3.64
C ALA A 406 7.34 11.16 -3.75
N PHE A 407 8.03 11.82 -2.83
CA PHE A 407 8.26 13.27 -2.89
C PHE A 407 9.19 13.66 -4.04
N ILE A 408 10.32 12.96 -4.18
CA ILE A 408 11.34 13.27 -5.19
C ILE A 408 10.78 13.04 -6.61
N SER A 409 10.03 11.95 -6.84
CA SER A 409 9.69 11.43 -8.16
C SER A 409 8.96 12.44 -9.06
N PRO A 410 7.77 12.96 -8.74
CA PRO A 410 7.05 13.82 -9.68
C PRO A 410 7.81 15.09 -10.01
N TRP A 411 8.49 15.70 -9.06
CA TRP A 411 9.24 16.94 -9.24
C TRP A 411 10.48 16.73 -10.12
N THR A 412 11.30 15.73 -9.80
CA THR A 412 12.52 15.45 -10.58
C THR A 412 12.20 15.09 -12.02
N LEU A 413 11.16 14.25 -12.23
CA LEU A 413 10.72 13.88 -13.58
C LEU A 413 10.18 15.09 -14.36
N GLY A 414 9.47 15.99 -13.70
CA GLY A 414 9.00 17.24 -14.31
C GLY A 414 10.15 18.19 -14.68
N TRP A 415 11.16 18.30 -13.80
CA TRP A 415 12.37 19.07 -14.09
C TRP A 415 13.18 18.48 -15.26
N LEU A 416 13.27 17.16 -15.34
CA LEU A 416 13.88 16.47 -16.47
C LEU A 416 13.15 16.77 -17.78
N LEU A 417 11.81 16.76 -17.78
CA LEU A 417 11.03 17.12 -18.97
C LEU A 417 11.34 18.53 -19.45
N ASP A 418 11.39 19.50 -18.54
CA ASP A 418 11.73 20.89 -18.92
C ASP A 418 13.15 20.99 -19.48
N SER A 419 14.10 20.28 -18.84
CA SER A 419 15.53 20.31 -19.25
C SER A 419 15.78 19.66 -20.60
N TYR A 420 14.98 18.65 -20.96
CA TYR A 420 15.13 17.89 -22.22
C TYR A 420 14.01 18.19 -23.24
N LYS A 421 13.49 19.43 -23.25
CA LYS A 421 12.51 19.92 -24.24
C LYS A 421 11.27 19.05 -24.39
N ASN A 422 10.70 18.60 -23.29
CA ASN A 422 9.54 17.71 -23.21
C ASN A 422 9.75 16.32 -23.87
N ASN A 423 10.98 15.84 -23.95
CA ASN A 423 11.23 14.46 -24.34
C ASN A 423 10.89 13.52 -23.19
N TYR A 424 9.78 12.77 -23.33
CA TYR A 424 9.31 11.83 -22.31
C TYR A 424 10.20 10.60 -22.13
N ASP A 425 11.10 10.29 -23.06
CA ASP A 425 12.00 9.15 -22.95
C ASP A 425 12.90 9.25 -21.70
N VAL A 426 13.30 10.49 -21.35
CA VAL A 426 14.12 10.73 -20.15
C VAL A 426 13.45 10.28 -18.86
N ILE A 427 12.11 10.32 -18.78
CA ILE A 427 11.33 9.85 -17.62
C ILE A 427 11.53 8.33 -17.44
N PHE A 428 11.37 7.57 -18.52
CA PHE A 428 11.52 6.11 -18.48
C PHE A 428 12.96 5.69 -18.25
N ILE A 429 13.94 6.40 -18.83
CA ILE A 429 15.37 6.19 -18.56
C ILE A 429 15.65 6.43 -17.07
N PHE A 430 15.18 7.52 -16.48
CA PHE A 430 15.38 7.82 -15.07
C PHE A 430 14.73 6.77 -14.15
N MET A 431 13.49 6.34 -14.44
CA MET A 431 12.81 5.28 -13.71
C MET A 431 13.51 3.93 -13.88
N GLY A 432 14.04 3.64 -15.07
CA GLY A 432 14.86 2.45 -15.32
C GLY A 432 16.16 2.45 -14.50
N LEU A 433 16.84 3.61 -14.41
CA LEU A 433 18.01 3.79 -13.54
C LEU A 433 17.64 3.63 -12.07
N ALA A 434 16.49 4.14 -11.63
CA ALA A 434 16.00 3.93 -10.27
C ALA A 434 15.75 2.43 -9.99
N ALA A 435 15.23 1.67 -10.96
CA ALA A 435 15.06 0.22 -10.84
C ALA A 435 16.41 -0.51 -10.69
N ILE A 436 17.41 -0.11 -11.48
CA ILE A 436 18.78 -0.64 -11.37
C ILE A 436 19.40 -0.27 -10.01
N LEU A 437 19.21 0.96 -9.53
CA LEU A 437 19.69 1.37 -8.22
C LEU A 437 19.02 0.58 -7.10
N SER A 438 17.71 0.30 -7.20
CA SER A 438 17.01 -0.59 -6.28
C SER A 438 17.64 -1.99 -6.27
N LEU A 439 17.92 -2.56 -7.44
CA LEU A 439 18.60 -3.85 -7.60
C LEU A 439 20.00 -3.84 -6.95
N ILE A 440 20.80 -2.83 -7.23
CA ILE A 440 22.15 -2.66 -6.67
C ILE A 440 22.07 -2.54 -5.14
N CYS A 441 21.15 -1.74 -4.62
CA CYS A 441 20.95 -1.61 -3.16
C CYS A 441 20.54 -2.95 -2.53
N ALA A 442 19.66 -3.71 -3.18
CA ALA A 442 19.28 -5.04 -2.68
C ALA A 442 20.45 -6.00 -2.67
N LEU A 443 21.30 -6.00 -3.71
CA LEU A 443 22.51 -6.83 -3.76
C LEU A 443 23.56 -6.38 -2.74
N ALA A 444 23.81 -5.07 -2.63
CA ALA A 444 24.87 -4.51 -1.83
C ALA A 444 24.57 -4.55 -0.32
N PHE A 445 23.36 -4.18 0.08
CA PHE A 445 23.04 -3.92 1.49
C PHE A 445 22.25 -5.04 2.16
N LEU A 446 21.43 -5.84 1.42
CA LEU A 446 20.59 -6.84 2.04
C LEU A 446 21.30 -8.18 2.17
N ASP A 447 21.22 -8.76 3.36
CA ASP A 447 21.55 -10.14 3.63
C ASP A 447 20.26 -10.93 3.84
N GLU A 448 20.06 -12.03 3.09
CA GLU A 448 18.83 -12.82 3.21
C GLU A 448 18.79 -13.54 4.57
N PRO A 449 17.80 -13.24 5.45
CA PRO A 449 17.69 -13.88 6.75
C PRO A 449 17.30 -15.36 6.59
N VAL A 450 18.05 -16.26 7.23
CA VAL A 450 17.77 -17.71 7.27
C VAL A 450 17.92 -18.22 8.70
N ASN A 451 17.17 -19.26 9.05
CA ASN A 451 17.30 -19.90 10.37
C ASN A 451 18.58 -20.75 10.44
N MET A 452 19.23 -20.78 11.61
CA MET A 452 20.27 -21.78 11.85
C MET A 452 19.66 -23.17 11.81
N PRO A 453 20.40 -24.19 11.26
CA PRO A 453 20.02 -25.58 11.44
C PRO A 453 19.91 -25.89 12.93
N SER A 454 18.89 -26.63 13.32
CA SER A 454 18.60 -26.99 14.72
C SER A 454 19.70 -27.75 15.43
N SER A 455 20.68 -28.30 14.70
CA SER A 455 21.83 -29.03 15.24
C SER A 455 22.95 -28.14 15.84
N LYS A 456 22.90 -26.82 15.72
CA LYS A 456 23.89 -25.88 16.30
C LYS A 456 23.34 -24.96 17.36
N ALA A 457 22.09 -25.13 17.81
CA ALA A 457 21.48 -24.33 18.87
C ALA A 457 21.78 -24.88 20.29
N GLY A 458 22.65 -25.85 20.41
CA GLY A 458 23.02 -26.54 21.66
C GLY A 458 24.52 -26.74 21.86
N ALA A 459 25.38 -25.83 21.35
CA ALA A 459 26.81 -25.88 21.64
C ALA A 459 27.27 -24.53 22.25
#